data_b74e429eedb2eae4f6daf72a2cc091b9
#
_entry.id   b74e429eedb2eae4f6daf72a2cc091b9
#
_cell.length_a   1.000
_cell.length_b   1.000
_cell.length_c   1.000
_cell.angle_alpha   90.00
_cell.angle_beta   90.00
_cell.angle_gamma   90.00
#
_symmetry.space_group_name_H-M   'P 1'
#
loop_
_entity.id
_entity.type
_entity.pdbx_description
1 polymer ?
#
loop_
_entity_poly.entity_id
_entity_poly.type
_entity_poly.pdbx_seq_one_letter_code
_entity_poly.pdbx_strand_id
1 'polypeptide(L)'
;YDNLLLQDKTGTLDGKIWDPNSGGIADYDEMDFVEVLGEVISYNNNLQLNIKQLRKPYEDEYNPADYMPTTEKSVDGMYEELLSYIGKVENTYLHQLLEYYFVKDEAFIKRFKNHSAAKSVHHGFAGGLLEHTLSILKMCEYYVSAYEILNKDLLYTAAIFHDIGKTKELSTFPENDYTDDGQLLGHIVIGVEMIGEGVRTIEGFPEKLASELKHCVIAHHGELEYGSPKKPALAEEIGRAHV
;
A
#
# COMPACT_ATOMS: atom_id res chain seq x y z
N TYR A 1 -28.22 -22.46 1.15
CA TYR A 1 -27.48 -21.77 2.22
C TYR A 1 -26.28 -21.04 1.66
N ASP A 2 -25.89 -19.93 2.30
CA ASP A 2 -24.70 -19.19 1.93
C ASP A 2 -23.66 -19.28 3.03
N ASN A 3 -22.39 -19.37 2.64
CA ASN A 3 -21.26 -19.26 3.55
C ASN A 3 -20.61 -17.91 3.32
N LEU A 4 -20.42 -17.15 4.37
CA LEU A 4 -19.80 -15.84 4.38
C LEU A 4 -18.53 -15.91 5.22
N LEU A 5 -17.51 -15.16 4.84
CA LEU A 5 -16.40 -14.81 5.69
C LEU A 5 -16.62 -13.36 6.13
N LEU A 6 -17.02 -13.15 7.38
CA LEU A 6 -17.16 -11.82 7.97
C LEU A 6 -15.81 -11.36 8.48
N GLN A 7 -15.47 -10.08 8.26
CA GLN A 7 -14.20 -9.51 8.68
C GLN A 7 -14.42 -8.13 9.31
N ASP A 8 -13.67 -7.87 10.38
CA ASP A 8 -13.46 -6.54 10.93
C ASP A 8 -11.98 -6.33 11.30
N LYS A 9 -11.62 -5.20 11.92
CA LYS A 9 -10.24 -4.91 12.34
C LYS A 9 -9.68 -5.88 13.38
N THR A 10 -10.53 -6.70 14.03
CA THR A 10 -10.11 -7.64 15.07
C THR A 10 -9.87 -9.06 14.55
N GLY A 11 -10.38 -9.37 13.35
CA GLY A 11 -10.19 -10.67 12.71
C GLY A 11 -11.36 -11.08 11.82
N THR A 12 -11.44 -12.38 11.57
CA THR A 12 -12.44 -13.00 10.70
C THR A 12 -13.30 -13.98 11.46
N LEU A 13 -14.57 -14.14 11.05
CA LEU A 13 -15.51 -15.09 11.59
C LEU A 13 -16.33 -15.74 10.46
N ASP A 14 -16.39 -17.06 10.46
CA ASP A 14 -17.27 -17.78 9.54
C ASP A 14 -18.73 -17.48 9.84
N GLY A 15 -19.49 -17.06 8.83
CA GLY A 15 -20.92 -16.81 8.87
C GLY A 15 -21.68 -17.81 8.01
N LYS A 16 -22.87 -18.24 8.47
CA LYS A 16 -23.73 -19.10 7.70
C LYS A 16 -25.17 -18.62 7.69
N ILE A 17 -25.72 -18.47 6.51
CA ILE A 17 -27.13 -18.17 6.25
C ILE A 17 -27.80 -19.45 5.76
N TRP A 18 -28.64 -20.07 6.55
CA TRP A 18 -29.30 -21.32 6.20
C TRP A 18 -30.44 -21.15 5.19
N ASP A 19 -31.12 -20.02 5.24
CA ASP A 19 -32.20 -19.67 4.32
C ASP A 19 -31.98 -18.25 3.77
N PRO A 20 -31.21 -18.09 2.66
CA PRO A 20 -30.93 -16.78 2.05
C PRO A 20 -32.17 -16.04 1.57
N ASN A 21 -33.27 -16.74 1.30
CA ASN A 21 -34.52 -16.14 0.82
C ASN A 21 -35.50 -15.77 1.94
N SER A 22 -35.08 -15.90 3.19
CA SER A 22 -35.92 -15.50 4.34
C SER A 22 -36.09 -13.99 4.40
N GLY A 23 -37.25 -13.51 4.87
CA GLY A 23 -37.56 -12.08 4.99
C GLY A 23 -36.65 -11.28 5.94
N GLY A 24 -35.72 -11.94 6.64
CA GLY A 24 -34.72 -11.32 7.49
C GLY A 24 -33.36 -11.07 6.84
N ILE A 25 -33.18 -11.52 5.59
CA ILE A 25 -31.93 -11.40 4.84
C ILE A 25 -32.16 -10.43 3.67
N ALA A 26 -31.50 -9.29 3.70
CA ALA A 26 -31.47 -8.33 2.59
C ALA A 26 -30.48 -8.79 1.51
N ASP A 27 -30.58 -8.21 0.31
CA ASP A 27 -29.62 -8.45 -0.76
C ASP A 27 -28.25 -7.87 -0.37
N TYR A 28 -27.20 -8.66 -0.61
CA TYR A 28 -25.80 -8.30 -0.35
C TYR A 28 -24.88 -8.85 -1.44
N ASP A 29 -23.75 -8.19 -1.61
CA ASP A 29 -22.67 -8.61 -2.49
C ASP A 29 -21.37 -8.82 -1.69
N GLU A 30 -20.37 -9.42 -2.32
CA GLU A 30 -19.03 -9.49 -1.76
C GLU A 30 -18.51 -8.07 -1.46
N MET A 31 -17.81 -7.91 -0.35
CA MET A 31 -17.22 -6.66 0.13
C MET A 31 -18.22 -5.61 0.62
N ASP A 32 -19.49 -5.93 0.70
CA ASP A 32 -20.46 -5.05 1.35
C ASP A 32 -20.23 -4.96 2.87
N PHE A 33 -20.42 -3.77 3.42
CA PHE A 33 -20.61 -3.63 4.85
C PHE A 33 -21.99 -4.15 5.22
N VAL A 34 -22.03 -5.05 6.21
CA VAL A 34 -23.26 -5.68 6.62
C VAL A 34 -23.45 -5.62 8.15
N GLU A 35 -24.67 -5.37 8.58
CA GLU A 35 -25.07 -5.60 9.97
C GLU A 35 -25.74 -6.96 10.05
N VAL A 36 -25.24 -7.81 10.93
CA VAL A 36 -25.70 -9.19 11.10
C VAL A 36 -26.19 -9.44 12.51
N LEU A 37 -27.31 -10.14 12.62
CA LEU A 37 -27.80 -10.68 13.88
C LEU A 37 -27.87 -12.20 13.79
N GLY A 38 -27.26 -12.88 14.73
CA GLY A 38 -27.22 -14.34 14.70
C GLY A 38 -26.78 -14.94 16.03
N GLU A 39 -26.53 -16.23 16.00
CA GLU A 39 -26.12 -17.03 17.15
C GLU A 39 -24.72 -17.62 16.88
N VAL A 40 -23.79 -17.33 17.77
CA VAL A 40 -22.45 -17.92 17.69
C VAL A 40 -22.50 -19.33 18.22
N ILE A 41 -22.06 -20.28 17.40
CA ILE A 41 -21.95 -21.70 17.75
C ILE A 41 -20.50 -22.18 17.61
N SER A 42 -20.17 -23.29 18.24
CA SER A 42 -18.92 -23.99 18.00
C SER A 42 -19.19 -25.19 17.08
N TYR A 43 -18.54 -25.22 15.92
CA TYR A 43 -18.60 -26.31 14.96
C TYR A 43 -17.18 -26.76 14.59
N ASN A 44 -16.87 -28.04 14.79
CA ASN A 44 -15.52 -28.59 14.55
C ASN A 44 -14.39 -27.81 15.26
N ASN A 45 -14.62 -27.37 16.49
CA ASN A 45 -13.71 -26.52 17.29
C ASN A 45 -13.46 -25.12 16.75
N ASN A 46 -14.19 -24.66 15.74
CA ASN A 46 -14.17 -23.30 15.23
C ASN A 46 -15.46 -22.56 15.63
N LEU A 47 -15.35 -21.28 15.85
CA LEU A 47 -16.52 -20.43 16.05
C LEU A 47 -17.17 -20.13 14.69
N GLN A 48 -18.50 -20.19 14.64
CA GLN A 48 -19.30 -19.87 13.47
C GLN A 48 -20.52 -19.06 13.88
N LEU A 49 -20.89 -18.05 13.11
CA LEU A 49 -22.11 -17.26 13.30
C LEU A 49 -23.23 -17.81 12.41
N ASN A 50 -24.29 -18.37 13.05
CA ASN A 50 -25.53 -18.66 12.34
C ASN A 50 -26.35 -17.37 12.19
N ILE A 51 -26.32 -16.79 11.00
CA ILE A 51 -26.95 -15.51 10.69
C ILE A 51 -28.45 -15.71 10.52
N LYS A 52 -29.25 -14.95 11.25
CA LYS A 52 -30.73 -14.94 11.22
C LYS A 52 -31.27 -13.69 10.54
N GLN A 53 -30.52 -12.58 10.62
CA GLN A 53 -30.85 -11.34 9.95
C GLN A 53 -29.56 -10.72 9.38
N LEU A 54 -29.68 -10.10 8.23
CA LEU A 54 -28.63 -9.36 7.56
C LEU A 54 -29.23 -8.16 6.84
N ARG A 55 -28.64 -6.98 7.05
CA ARG A 55 -28.96 -5.79 6.27
C ARG A 55 -27.69 -5.02 5.90
N LYS A 56 -27.77 -4.20 4.86
CA LYS A 56 -26.76 -3.17 4.61
C LYS A 56 -27.01 -1.99 5.53
N PRO A 57 -26.01 -1.54 6.31
CA PRO A 57 -26.14 -0.34 7.14
C PRO A 57 -26.11 0.92 6.26
N TYR A 58 -26.62 2.04 6.76
CA TYR A 58 -26.44 3.34 6.12
C TYR A 58 -24.99 3.83 6.34
N GLU A 59 -24.50 4.72 5.45
CA GLU A 59 -23.12 5.21 5.47
C GLU A 59 -22.72 5.91 6.79
N ASP A 60 -23.66 6.43 7.53
CA ASP A 60 -23.47 7.10 8.83
C ASP A 60 -23.56 6.15 10.04
N GLU A 61 -23.90 4.88 9.84
CA GLU A 61 -24.05 3.88 10.92
C GLU A 61 -22.74 3.15 11.23
N TYR A 62 -21.70 3.27 10.39
CA TYR A 62 -20.45 2.59 10.59
C TYR A 62 -19.24 3.46 10.18
N ASN A 63 -18.08 3.15 10.77
CA ASN A 63 -16.82 3.74 10.34
C ASN A 63 -16.02 2.68 9.56
N PRO A 64 -15.76 2.87 8.26
CA PRO A 64 -15.01 1.91 7.45
C PRO A 64 -13.67 1.49 8.06
N ALA A 65 -12.99 2.37 8.79
CA ALA A 65 -11.73 2.06 9.46
C ALA A 65 -11.84 0.97 10.56
N ASP A 66 -13.06 0.67 11.04
CA ASP A 66 -13.27 -0.37 12.04
C ASP A 66 -13.33 -1.78 11.43
N TYR A 67 -13.43 -1.88 10.10
CA TYR A 67 -13.58 -3.14 9.36
C TYR A 67 -12.35 -3.53 8.56
N MET A 68 -11.38 -2.63 8.51
CA MET A 68 -10.14 -2.85 7.77
C MET A 68 -8.97 -3.02 8.74
N PRO A 69 -8.08 -4.00 8.53
CA PRO A 69 -6.83 -4.00 9.26
C PRO A 69 -6.11 -2.67 8.99
N THR A 70 -5.71 -1.99 10.05
CA THR A 70 -5.01 -0.71 9.98
C THR A 70 -3.71 -0.79 10.76
N THR A 71 -2.74 0.07 10.40
CA THR A 71 -1.54 0.23 11.22
C THR A 71 -1.90 0.67 12.65
N GLU A 72 -1.18 0.17 13.63
CA GLU A 72 -1.29 0.63 15.03
C GLU A 72 -0.67 2.02 15.24
N LYS A 73 0.10 2.51 14.27
CA LYS A 73 0.79 3.80 14.31
C LYS A 73 -0.11 4.92 13.81
N SER A 74 0.11 6.13 14.29
CA SER A 74 -0.56 7.32 13.75
C SER A 74 -0.17 7.54 12.28
N VAL A 75 -1.11 7.41 11.36
CA VAL A 75 -0.89 7.65 9.94
C VAL A 75 -0.40 9.08 9.69
N ASP A 76 -0.98 10.07 10.39
CA ASP A 76 -0.54 11.47 10.26
C ASP A 76 0.87 11.67 10.80
N GLY A 77 1.21 11.07 11.94
CA GLY A 77 2.57 11.12 12.48
C GLY A 77 3.60 10.44 11.57
N MET A 78 3.25 9.31 10.95
CA MET A 78 4.09 8.67 9.94
C MET A 78 4.27 9.55 8.70
N TYR A 79 3.22 10.26 8.29
CA TYR A 79 3.30 11.14 7.13
C TYR A 79 4.17 12.37 7.40
N GLU A 80 4.09 12.96 8.59
CA GLU A 80 5.01 14.03 9.02
C GLU A 80 6.47 13.54 9.04
N GLU A 81 6.71 12.31 9.49
CA GLU A 81 8.04 11.71 9.43
C GLU A 81 8.52 11.56 7.98
N LEU A 82 7.67 11.11 7.04
CA LEU A 82 7.99 11.05 5.61
C LEU A 82 8.36 12.43 5.06
N LEU A 83 7.58 13.47 5.37
CA LEU A 83 7.88 14.84 4.96
C LEU A 83 9.23 15.34 5.51
N SER A 84 9.61 14.90 6.71
CA SER A 84 10.93 15.22 7.26
C SER A 84 12.08 14.61 6.45
N TYR A 85 11.91 13.39 5.92
CA TYR A 85 12.88 12.78 5.00
C TYR A 85 12.92 13.49 3.65
N ILE A 86 11.77 13.89 3.11
CA ILE A 86 11.70 14.70 1.89
C ILE A 86 12.48 16.00 2.07
N GLY A 87 12.34 16.67 3.23
CA GLY A 87 13.08 17.88 3.57
C GLY A 87 14.61 17.70 3.67
N LYS A 88 15.10 16.47 3.84
CA LYS A 88 16.55 16.17 3.84
C LYS A 88 17.15 16.01 2.43
N VAL A 89 16.32 15.96 1.38
CA VAL A 89 16.76 15.82 -0.03
C VAL A 89 17.14 17.21 -0.55
N GLU A 90 18.41 17.41 -0.84
CA GLU A 90 18.99 18.71 -1.24
C GLU A 90 19.02 18.92 -2.76
N ASN A 91 19.03 17.82 -3.54
CA ASN A 91 18.97 17.89 -4.99
C ASN A 91 17.63 18.49 -5.44
N THR A 92 17.67 19.65 -6.08
CA THR A 92 16.48 20.43 -6.45
C THR A 92 15.50 19.65 -7.32
N TYR A 93 15.98 18.84 -8.25
CA TYR A 93 15.12 18.09 -9.17
C TYR A 93 14.41 16.93 -8.45
N LEU A 94 15.14 16.18 -7.63
CA LEU A 94 14.57 15.09 -6.83
C LEU A 94 13.59 15.65 -5.79
N HIS A 95 13.92 16.76 -5.15
CA HIS A 95 13.05 17.41 -4.20
C HIS A 95 11.73 17.87 -4.86
N GLN A 96 11.80 18.53 -6.03
CA GLN A 96 10.60 18.94 -6.76
C GLN A 96 9.74 17.74 -7.20
N LEU A 97 10.36 16.62 -7.56
CA LEU A 97 9.65 15.40 -7.91
C LEU A 97 8.91 14.81 -6.69
N LEU A 98 9.55 14.80 -5.51
CA LEU A 98 8.93 14.39 -4.26
C LEU A 98 7.79 15.33 -3.87
N GLU A 99 8.01 16.66 -3.99
CA GLU A 99 6.94 17.63 -3.73
C GLU A 99 5.74 17.45 -4.66
N TYR A 100 5.96 17.11 -5.92
CA TYR A 100 4.88 16.90 -6.89
C TYR A 100 3.88 15.86 -6.39
N TYR A 101 4.36 14.72 -5.90
CA TYR A 101 3.50 13.64 -5.40
C TYR A 101 3.08 13.82 -3.95
N PHE A 102 4.00 14.18 -3.07
CA PHE A 102 3.81 14.10 -1.62
C PHE A 102 3.51 15.44 -0.94
N VAL A 103 3.40 16.53 -1.68
CA VAL A 103 3.04 17.84 -1.12
C VAL A 103 1.93 18.52 -1.91
N LYS A 104 1.93 18.38 -3.25
CA LYS A 104 1.02 19.14 -4.13
C LYS A 104 -0.20 18.35 -4.59
N ASP A 105 -0.11 17.03 -4.68
CA ASP A 105 -1.22 16.15 -5.10
C ASP A 105 -1.98 15.61 -3.89
N GLU A 106 -3.01 16.34 -3.46
CA GLU A 106 -3.84 15.95 -2.30
C GLU A 106 -4.53 14.59 -2.50
N ALA A 107 -4.94 14.27 -3.72
CA ALA A 107 -5.61 13.01 -4.03
C ALA A 107 -4.62 11.83 -3.92
N PHE A 108 -3.40 12.01 -4.42
CA PHE A 108 -2.34 11.03 -4.28
C PHE A 108 -1.93 10.85 -2.82
N ILE A 109 -1.74 11.96 -2.08
CA ILE A 109 -1.39 11.94 -0.65
C ILE A 109 -2.41 11.13 0.15
N LYS A 110 -3.70 11.41 -0.04
CA LYS A 110 -4.77 10.67 0.62
C LYS A 110 -4.73 9.18 0.30
N ARG A 111 -4.49 8.84 -0.97
CA ARG A 111 -4.36 7.44 -1.43
C ARG A 111 -3.16 6.76 -0.79
N PHE A 112 -1.98 7.35 -0.88
CA PHE A 112 -0.73 6.80 -0.36
C PHE A 112 -0.77 6.56 1.16
N LYS A 113 -1.31 7.51 1.91
CA LYS A 113 -1.47 7.44 3.38
C LYS A 113 -2.31 6.24 3.83
N ASN A 114 -3.30 5.86 3.03
CA ASN A 114 -4.26 4.81 3.39
C ASN A 114 -4.05 3.50 2.62
N HIS A 115 -3.03 3.44 1.78
CA HIS A 115 -2.79 2.27 0.92
C HIS A 115 -2.09 1.14 1.67
N SER A 116 -2.41 -0.10 1.27
CA SER A 116 -1.67 -1.29 1.70
C SER A 116 -0.37 -1.46 0.91
N ALA A 117 0.59 -2.15 1.48
CA ALA A 117 1.81 -2.55 0.77
C ALA A 117 1.68 -3.94 0.11
N ALA A 118 0.61 -4.69 0.38
CA ALA A 118 0.38 -6.03 -0.16
C ALA A 118 -1.10 -6.40 -0.12
N LYS A 119 -1.53 -7.33 -0.97
CA LYS A 119 -2.89 -7.90 -0.94
C LYS A 119 -3.17 -8.66 0.37
N SER A 120 -2.18 -9.41 0.84
CA SER A 120 -2.24 -10.18 2.09
C SER A 120 -0.83 -10.32 2.65
N VAL A 121 -0.68 -10.64 3.94
CA VAL A 121 0.63 -10.78 4.60
C VAL A 121 1.27 -9.41 4.94
N HIS A 122 2.56 -9.32 5.20
CA HIS A 122 3.23 -8.13 5.73
C HIS A 122 2.78 -6.79 5.12
N HIS A 123 2.30 -5.88 5.98
CA HIS A 123 1.78 -4.55 5.60
C HIS A 123 0.54 -4.56 4.68
N GLY A 124 -0.23 -5.67 4.63
CA GLY A 124 -1.51 -5.78 3.93
C GLY A 124 -2.68 -5.09 4.68
N PHE A 125 -2.46 -3.89 5.19
CA PHE A 125 -3.41 -3.09 5.98
C PHE A 125 -3.37 -1.62 5.56
N ALA A 126 -4.40 -0.88 5.91
CA ALA A 126 -4.45 0.56 5.62
C ALA A 126 -3.31 1.31 6.32
N GLY A 127 -2.55 2.09 5.56
CA GLY A 127 -1.32 2.75 6.03
C GLY A 127 -0.06 1.88 5.94
N GLY A 128 -0.19 0.63 5.49
CA GLY A 128 0.92 -0.31 5.38
C GLY A 128 2.00 0.12 4.40
N LEU A 129 1.62 0.75 3.27
CA LEU A 129 2.57 1.26 2.28
C LEU A 129 3.44 2.39 2.87
N LEU A 130 2.83 3.32 3.60
CA LEU A 130 3.55 4.40 4.28
C LEU A 130 4.47 3.84 5.38
N GLU A 131 3.99 2.89 6.18
CA GLU A 131 4.78 2.26 7.23
C GLU A 131 5.97 1.50 6.67
N HIS A 132 5.76 0.74 5.59
CA HIS A 132 6.82 0.05 4.86
C HIS A 132 7.87 1.02 4.33
N THR A 133 7.45 2.08 3.64
CA THR A 133 8.34 3.11 3.09
C THR A 133 9.21 3.75 4.17
N LEU A 134 8.64 4.09 5.33
CA LEU A 134 9.39 4.63 6.45
C LEU A 134 10.39 3.63 7.04
N SER A 135 10.04 2.36 7.10
CA SER A 135 10.95 1.32 7.57
C SER A 135 12.19 1.22 6.69
N ILE A 136 12.01 1.29 5.37
CA ILE A 136 13.11 1.33 4.40
C ILE A 136 13.94 2.63 4.55
N LEU A 137 13.30 3.79 4.71
CA LEU A 137 14.01 5.06 4.89
C LEU A 137 14.90 5.07 6.14
N LYS A 138 14.47 4.48 7.24
CA LYS A 138 15.28 4.33 8.46
C LYS A 138 16.53 3.47 8.22
N MET A 139 16.40 2.41 7.43
CA MET A 139 17.56 1.61 7.01
C MET A 139 18.48 2.43 6.10
N CYS A 140 17.93 3.18 5.16
CA CYS A 140 18.70 4.05 4.26
C CYS A 140 19.48 5.13 5.04
N GLU A 141 18.89 5.70 6.10
CA GLU A 141 19.57 6.67 6.97
C GLU A 141 20.81 6.07 7.65
N TYR A 142 20.70 4.84 8.11
CA TYR A 142 21.87 4.11 8.63
C TYR A 142 22.94 3.89 7.55
N TYR A 143 22.54 3.45 6.35
CA TYR A 143 23.50 3.21 5.26
C TYR A 143 24.21 4.48 4.82
N VAL A 144 23.52 5.58 4.66
CA VAL A 144 24.13 6.89 4.33
C VAL A 144 25.14 7.31 5.38
N SER A 145 24.86 7.06 6.67
CA SER A 145 25.81 7.37 7.74
C SER A 145 27.04 6.48 7.76
N ALA A 146 26.91 5.24 7.27
CA ALA A 146 27.98 4.24 7.28
C ALA A 146 28.82 4.23 6.01
N TYR A 147 28.28 4.66 4.87
CA TYR A 147 28.92 4.55 3.55
C TYR A 147 28.90 5.86 2.79
N GLU A 148 30.00 6.58 2.78
CA GLU A 148 30.18 7.89 2.12
C GLU A 148 30.00 7.82 0.59
N ILE A 149 30.12 6.64 -0.03
CA ILE A 149 29.95 6.47 -1.47
C ILE A 149 28.49 6.64 -1.93
N LEU A 150 27.52 6.53 -1.02
CA LEU A 150 26.11 6.58 -1.36
C LEU A 150 25.64 8.01 -1.58
N ASN A 151 24.93 8.22 -2.68
CA ASN A 151 24.20 9.45 -2.93
C ASN A 151 22.92 9.46 -2.07
N LYS A 152 22.96 10.19 -0.95
CA LYS A 152 21.85 10.32 0.00
C LYS A 152 20.54 10.68 -0.70
N ASP A 153 20.57 11.67 -1.57
CA ASP A 153 19.36 12.20 -2.20
C ASP A 153 18.72 11.19 -3.15
N LEU A 154 19.54 10.50 -3.93
CA LEU A 154 19.07 9.42 -4.81
C LEU A 154 18.53 8.25 -4.00
N LEU A 155 19.24 7.84 -2.94
CA LEU A 155 18.83 6.71 -2.09
C LEU A 155 17.49 6.97 -1.40
N TYR A 156 17.31 8.15 -0.78
CA TYR A 156 16.06 8.52 -0.12
C TYR A 156 14.92 8.61 -1.12
N THR A 157 15.16 9.26 -2.26
CA THR A 157 14.14 9.37 -3.31
C THR A 157 13.75 8.00 -3.85
N ALA A 158 14.72 7.14 -4.13
CA ALA A 158 14.47 5.77 -4.57
C ALA A 158 13.68 4.97 -3.51
N ALA A 159 14.02 5.11 -2.22
CA ALA A 159 13.29 4.47 -1.13
C ALA A 159 11.84 4.94 -1.02
N ILE A 160 11.55 6.22 -1.29
CA ILE A 160 10.19 6.76 -1.28
C ILE A 160 9.39 6.26 -2.50
N PHE A 161 10.03 6.18 -3.66
CA PHE A 161 9.35 5.83 -4.92
C PHE A 161 9.26 4.34 -5.22
N HIS A 162 9.99 3.47 -4.53
CA HIS A 162 10.13 2.08 -4.97
C HIS A 162 8.82 1.34 -5.17
N ASP A 163 7.93 1.52 -4.24
CA ASP A 163 6.64 0.87 -4.17
C ASP A 163 5.47 1.81 -4.53
N ILE A 164 5.76 3.00 -5.08
CA ILE A 164 4.73 3.99 -5.42
C ILE A 164 3.67 3.42 -6.37
N GLY A 165 4.07 2.51 -7.26
CA GLY A 165 3.19 1.86 -8.22
C GLY A 165 2.10 1.00 -7.56
N LYS A 166 2.29 0.55 -6.32
CA LYS A 166 1.28 -0.19 -5.56
C LYS A 166 -0.01 0.62 -5.39
N THR A 167 0.08 1.95 -5.38
CA THR A 167 -1.09 2.84 -5.33
C THR A 167 -2.02 2.72 -6.54
N LYS A 168 -1.56 2.11 -7.64
CA LYS A 168 -2.37 1.79 -8.83
C LYS A 168 -2.45 0.28 -9.08
N GLU A 169 -1.48 -0.52 -8.59
CA GLU A 169 -1.46 -1.97 -8.69
C GLU A 169 -2.61 -2.61 -7.91
N LEU A 170 -2.89 -2.10 -6.73
CA LEU A 170 -3.95 -2.61 -5.87
C LEU A 170 -5.10 -1.59 -5.80
N SER A 171 -6.33 -2.11 -5.74
CA SER A 171 -7.50 -1.30 -5.41
C SER A 171 -7.41 -0.84 -3.95
N THR A 172 -8.16 0.20 -3.61
CA THR A 172 -8.26 0.65 -2.22
C THR A 172 -9.15 -0.31 -1.42
N PHE A 173 -8.98 -0.32 -0.09
CA PHE A 173 -9.92 -1.02 0.77
C PHE A 173 -11.37 -0.58 0.50
N PRO A 174 -12.36 -1.47 0.64
CA PRO A 174 -12.27 -2.81 1.27
C PRO A 174 -11.74 -3.94 0.37
N GLU A 175 -11.69 -3.79 -0.95
CA GLU A 175 -11.30 -4.86 -1.87
C GLU A 175 -9.84 -5.29 -1.68
N ASN A 176 -8.91 -4.33 -1.70
CA ASN A 176 -7.46 -4.56 -1.61
C ASN A 176 -7.00 -5.69 -2.55
N ASP A 177 -7.49 -5.68 -3.78
CA ASP A 177 -7.17 -6.66 -4.80
C ASP A 177 -6.43 -6.03 -5.99
N TYR A 178 -5.84 -6.87 -6.84
CA TYR A 178 -5.15 -6.39 -8.02
C TYR A 178 -6.12 -5.73 -9.00
N THR A 179 -5.78 -4.54 -9.46
CA THR A 179 -6.43 -3.90 -10.60
C THR A 179 -6.03 -4.58 -11.92
N ASP A 180 -6.71 -4.26 -13.02
CA ASP A 180 -6.31 -4.75 -14.35
C ASP A 180 -4.88 -4.34 -14.69
N ASP A 181 -4.49 -3.09 -14.44
CA ASP A 181 -3.12 -2.61 -14.63
C ASP A 181 -2.15 -3.31 -13.68
N GLY A 182 -2.58 -3.61 -12.46
CA GLY A 182 -1.79 -4.37 -11.49
C GLY A 182 -1.47 -5.77 -11.98
N GLN A 183 -2.45 -6.47 -12.56
CA GLN A 183 -2.28 -7.81 -13.13
C GLN A 183 -1.42 -7.82 -14.39
N LEU A 184 -1.54 -6.80 -15.23
CA LEU A 184 -0.88 -6.76 -16.53
C LEU A 184 0.53 -6.17 -16.48
N LEU A 185 0.78 -5.16 -15.66
CA LEU A 185 2.02 -4.39 -15.62
C LEU A 185 2.81 -4.58 -14.32
N GLY A 186 2.11 -4.68 -13.18
CA GLY A 186 2.72 -4.74 -11.85
C GLY A 186 3.28 -3.40 -11.38
N HIS A 187 3.48 -3.26 -10.06
CA HIS A 187 3.88 -1.98 -9.43
C HIS A 187 5.23 -1.42 -9.91
N ILE A 188 6.18 -2.27 -10.31
CA ILE A 188 7.50 -1.83 -10.80
C ILE A 188 7.34 -0.98 -12.05
N VAL A 189 6.61 -1.50 -13.05
CA VAL A 189 6.40 -0.81 -14.32
C VAL A 189 5.56 0.45 -14.09
N ILE A 190 4.46 0.31 -13.37
CA ILE A 190 3.57 1.43 -13.00
C ILE A 190 4.36 2.53 -12.26
N GLY A 191 5.22 2.16 -11.31
CA GLY A 191 6.06 3.11 -10.56
C GLY A 191 7.03 3.87 -11.46
N VAL A 192 7.65 3.19 -12.43
CA VAL A 192 8.55 3.82 -13.41
C VAL A 192 7.79 4.79 -14.31
N GLU A 193 6.57 4.46 -14.71
CA GLU A 193 5.71 5.36 -15.48
C GLU A 193 5.34 6.60 -14.69
N MET A 194 4.92 6.44 -13.43
CA MET A 194 4.62 7.55 -12.52
C MET A 194 5.83 8.47 -12.35
N ILE A 195 7.03 7.94 -12.11
CA ILE A 195 8.25 8.74 -12.07
C ILE A 195 8.44 9.50 -13.38
N GLY A 196 8.22 8.84 -14.53
CA GLY A 196 8.29 9.47 -15.83
C GLY A 196 7.29 10.60 -16.03
N GLU A 197 6.06 10.45 -15.52
CA GLU A 197 5.03 11.50 -15.51
C GLU A 197 5.50 12.72 -14.70
N GLY A 198 5.95 12.52 -13.46
CA GLY A 198 6.44 13.59 -12.60
C GLY A 198 7.67 14.30 -13.17
N VAL A 199 8.63 13.56 -13.69
CA VAL A 199 9.85 14.11 -14.34
C VAL A 199 9.50 15.05 -15.50
N ARG A 200 8.50 14.70 -16.32
CA ARG A 200 8.07 15.55 -17.45
C ARG A 200 7.46 16.90 -17.02
N THR A 201 7.00 17.03 -15.79
CA THR A 201 6.47 18.29 -15.26
C THR A 201 7.55 19.24 -14.76
N ILE A 202 8.80 18.78 -14.64
CA ILE A 202 9.93 19.53 -14.06
C ILE A 202 10.87 19.92 -15.20
N GLU A 203 10.94 21.23 -15.47
CA GLU A 203 11.80 21.78 -16.54
C GLU A 203 13.27 21.50 -16.25
N GLY A 204 13.99 21.00 -17.25
CA GLY A 204 15.43 20.77 -17.15
C GLY A 204 15.84 19.57 -16.26
N PHE A 205 14.91 18.69 -15.90
CA PHE A 205 15.27 17.50 -15.13
C PHE A 205 16.34 16.67 -15.87
N PRO A 206 17.51 16.38 -15.24
CA PRO A 206 18.60 15.69 -15.93
C PRO A 206 18.21 14.26 -16.33
N GLU A 207 18.33 13.91 -17.61
CA GLU A 207 17.97 12.59 -18.12
C GLU A 207 18.70 11.45 -17.41
N LYS A 208 19.99 11.66 -17.10
CA LYS A 208 20.80 10.67 -16.38
C LYS A 208 20.24 10.41 -14.98
N LEU A 209 19.90 11.46 -14.24
CA LEU A 209 19.32 11.34 -12.90
C LEU A 209 17.95 10.65 -12.92
N ALA A 210 17.12 10.95 -13.92
CA ALA A 210 15.86 10.26 -14.13
C ALA A 210 16.06 8.76 -14.41
N SER A 211 17.07 8.41 -15.20
CA SER A 211 17.42 7.02 -15.50
C SER A 211 17.96 6.27 -14.29
N GLU A 212 18.80 6.91 -13.49
CA GLU A 212 19.33 6.35 -12.23
C GLU A 212 18.20 6.08 -11.23
N LEU A 213 17.29 7.04 -11.02
CA LEU A 213 16.14 6.85 -10.13
C LEU A 213 15.22 5.72 -10.62
N LYS A 214 14.89 5.71 -11.91
CA LYS A 214 14.08 4.63 -12.49
C LYS A 214 14.77 3.28 -12.37
N HIS A 215 16.09 3.23 -12.54
CA HIS A 215 16.84 1.98 -12.39
C HIS A 215 16.75 1.44 -10.94
N CYS A 216 16.87 2.30 -9.94
CA CYS A 216 16.67 1.90 -8.55
C CYS A 216 15.29 1.25 -8.33
N VAL A 217 14.23 1.80 -8.95
CA VAL A 217 12.88 1.21 -8.86
C VAL A 217 12.78 -0.09 -9.66
N ILE A 218 13.38 -0.17 -10.86
CA ILE A 218 13.35 -1.38 -11.69
C ILE A 218 14.06 -2.55 -11.00
N ALA A 219 15.16 -2.29 -10.30
CA ALA A 219 16.02 -3.32 -9.73
C ALA A 219 15.71 -3.65 -8.26
N HIS A 220 14.68 -3.04 -7.67
CA HIS A 220 14.51 -3.11 -6.23
C HIS A 220 14.18 -4.50 -5.66
N HIS A 221 13.64 -5.43 -6.43
CA HIS A 221 13.50 -6.82 -5.99
C HIS A 221 14.82 -7.62 -6.07
N GLY A 222 15.89 -7.03 -6.62
CA GLY A 222 17.24 -7.60 -6.66
C GLY A 222 17.45 -8.63 -7.76
N GLU A 223 16.65 -9.67 -7.82
CA GLU A 223 16.81 -10.77 -8.77
C GLU A 223 15.69 -10.82 -9.81
N LEU A 224 16.02 -11.34 -11.01
CA LEU A 224 15.04 -11.50 -12.10
C LEU A 224 13.91 -12.47 -11.72
N GLU A 225 14.23 -13.47 -10.90
CA GLU A 225 13.26 -14.46 -10.40
C GLU A 225 12.19 -13.85 -9.50
N TYR A 226 12.49 -12.70 -8.87
CA TYR A 226 11.57 -11.96 -8.02
C TYR A 226 10.83 -10.85 -8.77
N GLY A 227 10.93 -10.83 -10.11
CA GLY A 227 10.21 -9.90 -10.97
C GLY A 227 10.94 -8.59 -11.28
N SER A 228 12.20 -8.41 -10.83
CA SER A 228 13.01 -7.26 -11.27
C SER A 228 13.35 -7.37 -12.74
N PRO A 229 13.02 -6.40 -13.60
CA PRO A 229 13.43 -6.41 -15.02
C PRO A 229 14.95 -6.30 -15.22
N LYS A 230 15.68 -5.78 -14.22
CA LYS A 230 17.14 -5.63 -14.19
C LYS A 230 17.69 -5.96 -12.81
N LYS A 231 18.93 -6.46 -12.80
CA LYS A 231 19.71 -6.59 -11.55
C LYS A 231 20.27 -5.25 -11.10
N PRO A 232 20.49 -5.06 -9.80
CA PRO A 232 21.13 -3.87 -9.23
C PRO A 232 22.48 -3.56 -9.91
N ALA A 233 22.71 -2.28 -10.23
CA ALA A 233 23.92 -1.78 -10.86
C ALA A 233 24.47 -0.49 -10.23
N LEU A 234 23.73 0.12 -9.29
CA LEU A 234 24.12 1.31 -8.55
C LEU A 234 24.38 0.98 -7.08
N ALA A 235 25.24 1.75 -6.43
CA ALA A 235 25.54 1.56 -5.01
C ALA A 235 24.31 1.81 -4.11
N GLU A 236 23.42 2.69 -4.52
CA GLU A 236 22.18 3.07 -3.84
C GLU A 236 21.16 1.92 -3.76
N GLU A 237 21.38 0.83 -4.47
CA GLU A 237 20.52 -0.37 -4.42
C GLU A 237 20.93 -1.38 -3.35
N ILE A 238 22.04 -1.15 -2.64
CA ILE A 238 22.60 -2.04 -1.61
C ILE A 238 21.61 -2.31 -0.47
N GLY A 239 20.75 -1.37 -0.14
CA GLY A 239 19.81 -1.47 0.98
C GLY A 239 18.58 -2.36 0.72
N ARG A 240 18.47 -2.97 -0.45
CA ARG A 240 17.21 -3.56 -0.92
C ARG A 240 17.30 -5.02 -1.36
N ALA A 241 18.47 -5.60 -1.38
CA ALA A 241 18.66 -7.03 -1.68
C ALA A 241 18.31 -7.92 -0.48
N HIS A 242 17.30 -7.55 0.27
CA HIS A 242 16.90 -8.30 1.45
C HIS A 242 15.40 -8.33 1.55
N VAL A 243 14.85 -9.36 1.04
CA VAL A 243 13.79 -10.10 1.77
C VAL A 243 13.46 -11.36 1.00
#